data_072e6666b60638b77bd7eb1d2fbce562
#
_entry.id   072e6666b60638b77bd7eb1d2fbce562
#
_cell.length_a   1.000
_cell.length_b   1.000
_cell.length_c   1.000
_cell.angle_alpha   90.00
_cell.angle_beta   90.00
_cell.angle_gamma   90.00
#
_symmetry.space_group_name_H-M   'P 1'
#
loop_
_entity.id
_entity.type
_entity.pdbx_description
1 polymer ?
#
loop_
_entity_poly.entity_id
_entity_poly.type
_entity_poly.pdbx_seq_one_letter_code
_entity_poly.pdbx_strand_id
1 'polypeptide(L)'
;MTTILHIDSSARLGRSHTRRLSARFIEAWRARRPQDMVIRRDVGLEPPPPVTEAWIAAAFTKPERRTPEMRAALAVSDALVDELERADLIVAGVPMYNFGLPAQMKAWVDNIVRVGRTFGFDRSRPGEPYWPMLSGKRLVTLGARGDWGYQPGERLAGLNHVEPHLQTVFRYLGIPDAVSIAAEYDEFADERIQQSLQAAEAEIDRLVARMTAEAQAAA
;
A
#
# COMPACT_ATOMS: atom_id res chain seq x y z
N MET A 1 15.92 10.08 -9.91
CA MET A 1 16.10 8.82 -9.13
C MET A 1 14.81 8.59 -8.36
N THR A 2 14.20 7.43 -8.48
CA THR A 2 12.90 7.09 -7.85
C THR A 2 13.12 6.24 -6.61
N THR A 3 12.40 6.53 -5.54
CA THR A 3 12.37 5.70 -4.32
C THR A 3 11.07 4.90 -4.30
N ILE A 4 11.18 3.58 -4.20
CA ILE A 4 10.04 2.66 -4.13
C ILE A 4 9.89 2.15 -2.69
N LEU A 5 8.70 2.26 -2.12
CA LEU A 5 8.33 1.55 -0.91
C LEU A 5 7.64 0.23 -1.30
N HIS A 6 8.35 -0.88 -1.13
CA HIS A 6 7.86 -2.22 -1.40
C HIS A 6 7.30 -2.84 -0.11
N ILE A 7 6.00 -3.09 -0.09
CA ILE A 7 5.27 -3.62 1.06
C ILE A 7 4.76 -5.01 0.75
N ASP A 8 5.11 -5.98 1.59
CA ASP A 8 4.52 -7.31 1.57
C ASP A 8 3.65 -7.53 2.82
N SER A 9 2.39 -7.94 2.61
CA SER A 9 1.43 -8.11 3.71
C SER A 9 0.90 -9.54 3.88
N SER A 10 1.33 -10.47 3.04
CA SER A 10 0.93 -11.87 3.14
C SER A 10 1.61 -12.57 4.32
N ALA A 11 0.83 -13.28 5.13
CA ALA A 11 1.36 -14.16 6.17
C ALA A 11 2.00 -15.46 5.59
N ARG A 12 1.69 -15.79 4.32
CA ARG A 12 2.30 -16.92 3.62
C ARG A 12 3.67 -16.49 3.06
N LEU A 13 4.69 -17.35 3.17
CA LEU A 13 6.02 -17.09 2.61
C LEU A 13 6.24 -17.84 1.29
N GLY A 14 6.34 -19.16 1.32
CA GLY A 14 6.72 -19.96 0.15
C GLY A 14 5.63 -20.12 -0.91
N ARG A 15 4.35 -19.87 -0.60
CA ARG A 15 3.19 -20.06 -1.47
C ARG A 15 2.33 -18.79 -1.60
N SER A 16 2.95 -17.63 -1.48
CA SER A 16 2.23 -16.36 -1.57
C SER A 16 2.27 -15.83 -3.00
N HIS A 17 1.13 -15.76 -3.65
CA HIS A 17 1.01 -15.17 -4.98
C HIS A 17 1.30 -13.66 -4.95
N THR A 18 0.86 -12.93 -3.93
CA THR A 18 1.12 -11.49 -3.84
C THR A 18 2.59 -11.16 -3.66
N ARG A 19 3.35 -11.96 -2.88
CA ARG A 19 4.82 -11.82 -2.77
C ARG A 19 5.52 -12.13 -4.10
N ARG A 20 5.03 -13.12 -4.86
CA ARG A 20 5.54 -13.42 -6.21
C ARG A 20 5.31 -12.24 -7.15
N LEU A 21 4.09 -11.68 -7.16
CA LEU A 21 3.76 -10.54 -8.03
C LEU A 21 4.52 -9.27 -7.64
N SER A 22 4.65 -8.96 -6.34
CA SER A 22 5.41 -7.80 -5.88
C SER A 22 6.91 -7.94 -6.17
N ALA A 23 7.48 -9.12 -5.98
CA ALA A 23 8.87 -9.41 -6.36
C ALA A 23 9.07 -9.24 -7.88
N ARG A 24 8.14 -9.77 -8.72
CA ARG A 24 8.18 -9.59 -10.18
C ARG A 24 8.21 -8.12 -10.57
N PHE A 25 7.37 -7.30 -9.94
CA PHE A 25 7.36 -5.85 -10.20
C PHE A 25 8.72 -5.22 -9.90
N ILE A 26 9.29 -5.51 -8.73
CA ILE A 26 10.58 -4.93 -8.30
C ILE A 26 11.72 -5.42 -9.19
N GLU A 27 11.74 -6.69 -9.58
CA GLU A 27 12.74 -7.24 -10.50
C GLU A 27 12.67 -6.58 -11.88
N ALA A 28 11.46 -6.48 -12.46
CA ALA A 28 11.24 -5.83 -13.73
C ALA A 28 11.62 -4.34 -13.72
N TRP A 29 11.36 -3.65 -12.58
CA TRP A 29 11.77 -2.25 -12.39
C TRP A 29 13.28 -2.12 -12.33
N ARG A 30 13.95 -2.92 -11.48
CA ARG A 30 15.41 -2.89 -11.32
C ARG A 30 16.16 -3.20 -12.60
N ALA A 31 15.63 -4.09 -13.43
CA ALA A 31 16.22 -4.40 -14.74
C ALA A 31 16.30 -3.17 -15.65
N ARG A 32 15.39 -2.21 -15.50
CA ARG A 32 15.31 -0.97 -16.31
C ARG A 32 15.94 0.24 -15.63
N ARG A 33 15.87 0.27 -14.29
CA ARG A 33 16.30 1.40 -13.44
C ARG A 33 17.09 0.90 -12.24
N PRO A 34 18.29 0.36 -12.43
CA PRO A 34 19.09 -0.26 -11.37
C PRO A 34 19.56 0.73 -10.28
N GLN A 35 19.57 2.03 -10.59
CA GLN A 35 19.98 3.10 -9.66
C GLN A 35 18.87 3.53 -8.70
N ASP A 36 17.61 3.14 -8.93
CA ASP A 36 16.49 3.55 -8.08
C ASP A 36 16.50 2.79 -6.75
N MET A 37 16.08 3.46 -5.70
CA MET A 37 16.09 2.91 -4.34
C MET A 37 14.83 2.08 -4.06
N VAL A 38 14.99 0.99 -3.31
CA VAL A 38 13.87 0.18 -2.83
C VAL A 38 13.96 0.06 -1.31
N ILE A 39 13.00 0.65 -0.62
CA ILE A 39 12.73 0.45 0.81
C ILE A 39 11.82 -0.77 0.92
N ARG A 40 12.21 -1.76 1.71
CA ARG A 40 11.40 -2.97 1.94
C ARG A 40 10.70 -2.89 3.29
N ARG A 41 9.40 -3.16 3.29
CA ARG A 41 8.57 -3.27 4.49
C ARG A 41 7.73 -4.55 4.43
N ASP A 42 8.06 -5.52 5.26
CA ASP A 42 7.32 -6.78 5.34
C ASP A 42 6.40 -6.78 6.57
N VAL A 43 5.20 -6.26 6.40
CA VAL A 43 4.21 -6.24 7.49
C VAL A 43 3.56 -7.62 7.72
N GLY A 44 3.73 -8.55 6.77
CA GLY A 44 3.29 -9.92 6.94
C GLY A 44 4.13 -10.70 7.97
N LEU A 45 5.42 -10.36 8.09
CA LEU A 45 6.37 -10.95 9.03
C LEU A 45 6.56 -10.08 10.28
N GLU A 46 6.60 -8.78 10.11
CA GLU A 46 6.80 -7.79 11.17
C GLU A 46 5.60 -6.84 11.21
N PRO A 47 4.44 -7.31 11.72
CA PRO A 47 3.23 -6.50 11.76
C PRO A 47 3.42 -5.29 12.68
N PRO A 48 3.02 -4.08 12.23
CA PRO A 48 2.98 -2.93 13.12
C PRO A 48 1.99 -3.17 14.26
N PRO A 49 2.22 -2.59 15.45
CA PRO A 49 1.26 -2.68 16.55
C PRO A 49 -0.07 -2.02 16.14
N PRO A 50 -1.21 -2.53 16.62
CA PRO A 50 -2.48 -1.86 16.46
C PRO A 50 -2.45 -0.51 17.20
N VAL A 51 -3.25 0.44 16.69
CA VAL A 51 -3.40 1.76 17.30
C VAL A 51 -4.04 1.61 18.69
N THR A 52 -3.45 2.28 19.68
CA THR A 52 -3.88 2.27 21.09
C THR A 52 -4.37 3.65 21.54
N GLU A 53 -5.02 3.73 22.68
CA GLU A 53 -5.41 5.01 23.32
C GLU A 53 -4.19 5.94 23.50
N ALA A 54 -3.07 5.41 23.98
CA ALA A 54 -1.82 6.18 24.14
C ALA A 54 -1.29 6.71 22.79
N TRP A 55 -1.36 5.90 21.73
CA TRP A 55 -1.00 6.32 20.38
C TRP A 55 -1.91 7.47 19.90
N ILE A 56 -3.24 7.33 20.08
CA ILE A 56 -4.22 8.35 19.67
C ILE A 56 -3.94 9.67 20.40
N ALA A 57 -3.81 9.61 21.73
CA ALA A 57 -3.50 10.79 22.55
C ALA A 57 -2.21 11.48 22.09
N ALA A 58 -1.16 10.71 21.80
CA ALA A 58 0.12 11.22 21.31
C ALA A 58 0.01 11.82 19.90
N ALA A 59 -0.72 11.18 18.98
CA ALA A 59 -0.88 11.64 17.60
C ALA A 59 -1.59 13.00 17.53
N PHE A 60 -2.61 13.22 18.37
CA PHE A 60 -3.36 14.49 18.42
C PHE A 60 -2.74 15.54 19.34
N THR A 61 -1.65 15.22 20.05
CA THR A 61 -0.86 16.20 20.82
C THR A 61 0.15 16.88 19.91
N LYS A 62 0.21 18.21 19.97
CA LYS A 62 1.19 19.00 19.19
C LYS A 62 2.62 18.51 19.48
N PRO A 63 3.50 18.41 18.50
CA PRO A 63 4.87 17.85 18.64
C PRO A 63 5.66 18.42 19.81
N GLU A 64 5.58 19.74 20.02
CA GLU A 64 6.29 20.47 21.09
C GLU A 64 5.77 20.16 22.50
N ARG A 65 4.57 19.57 22.61
CA ARG A 65 3.94 19.20 23.89
C ARG A 65 4.01 17.71 24.21
N ARG A 66 4.58 16.88 23.29
CA ARG A 66 4.68 15.45 23.49
C ARG A 66 5.70 15.09 24.56
N THR A 67 5.27 14.27 25.52
CA THR A 67 6.18 13.69 26.50
C THR A 67 7.09 12.62 25.87
N PRO A 68 8.16 12.15 26.55
CA PRO A 68 8.97 11.03 26.09
C PRO A 68 8.14 9.76 25.80
N GLU A 69 7.15 9.45 26.65
CA GLU A 69 6.25 8.30 26.52
C GLU A 69 5.36 8.43 25.25
N MET A 70 4.84 9.62 24.98
CA MET A 70 4.08 9.91 23.75
C MET A 70 4.96 9.74 22.50
N ARG A 71 6.20 10.18 22.54
CA ARG A 71 7.15 9.96 21.43
C ARG A 71 7.45 8.48 21.26
N ALA A 72 7.64 7.72 22.33
CA ALA A 72 7.83 6.28 22.27
C ALA A 72 6.61 5.56 21.68
N ALA A 73 5.38 5.96 22.06
CA ALA A 73 4.14 5.38 21.51
C ALA A 73 4.00 5.62 19.99
N LEU A 74 4.59 6.68 19.44
CA LEU A 74 4.54 7.01 18.03
C LEU A 74 5.74 6.50 17.22
N ALA A 75 6.78 5.97 17.84
CA ALA A 75 8.06 5.69 17.18
C ALA A 75 7.93 4.76 15.95
N VAL A 76 7.13 3.69 16.05
CA VAL A 76 6.86 2.78 14.93
C VAL A 76 6.12 3.52 13.82
N SER A 77 5.07 4.25 14.15
CA SER A 77 4.29 5.04 13.20
C SER A 77 5.15 6.13 12.53
N ASP A 78 6.03 6.79 13.27
CA ASP A 78 6.95 7.79 12.71
C ASP A 78 7.88 7.17 11.66
N ALA A 79 8.46 5.99 11.93
CA ALA A 79 9.30 5.27 10.99
C ALA A 79 8.54 4.87 9.71
N LEU A 80 7.29 4.38 9.84
CA LEU A 80 6.45 4.01 8.69
C LEU A 80 6.04 5.23 7.84
N VAL A 81 5.75 6.35 8.49
CA VAL A 81 5.45 7.62 7.80
C VAL A 81 6.70 8.17 7.10
N ASP A 82 7.87 8.11 7.73
CA ASP A 82 9.14 8.53 7.11
C ASP A 82 9.44 7.73 5.83
N GLU A 83 9.15 6.42 5.82
CA GLU A 83 9.28 5.57 4.62
C GLU A 83 8.30 6.01 3.52
N LEU A 84 7.04 6.25 3.87
CA LEU A 84 6.01 6.69 2.94
C LEU A 84 6.31 8.09 2.37
N GLU A 85 6.77 9.02 3.19
CA GLU A 85 7.14 10.38 2.75
C GLU A 85 8.31 10.37 1.77
N ARG A 86 9.29 9.49 1.97
CA ARG A 86 10.45 9.34 1.06
C ARG A 86 10.12 8.63 -0.25
N ALA A 87 9.07 7.82 -0.27
CA ALA A 87 8.72 7.05 -1.46
C ALA A 87 8.05 7.92 -2.52
N ASP A 88 8.41 7.74 -3.78
CA ASP A 88 7.71 8.27 -4.95
C ASP A 88 6.66 7.27 -5.46
N LEU A 89 6.94 5.97 -5.27
CA LEU A 89 6.10 4.86 -5.69
C LEU A 89 5.91 3.87 -4.55
N ILE A 90 4.67 3.53 -4.25
CA ILE A 90 4.30 2.51 -3.29
C ILE A 90 3.85 1.26 -4.06
N VAL A 91 4.51 0.13 -3.83
CA VAL A 91 4.17 -1.18 -4.42
C VAL A 91 3.78 -2.12 -3.30
N ALA A 92 2.51 -2.47 -3.20
CA ALA A 92 1.96 -3.25 -2.11
C ALA A 92 1.42 -4.60 -2.58
N GLY A 93 2.03 -5.70 -2.10
CA GLY A 93 1.51 -7.07 -2.24
C GLY A 93 0.46 -7.35 -1.17
N VAL A 94 -0.83 -7.40 -1.56
CA VAL A 94 -1.95 -7.44 -0.63
C VAL A 94 -2.92 -8.58 -0.98
N PRO A 95 -2.88 -9.73 -0.28
CA PRO A 95 -3.88 -10.77 -0.48
C PRO A 95 -5.23 -10.34 0.11
N MET A 96 -6.31 -10.82 -0.47
CA MET A 96 -7.64 -10.68 0.13
C MET A 96 -7.82 -11.74 1.22
N TYR A 97 -8.02 -11.30 2.46
CA TYR A 97 -8.42 -12.17 3.58
C TYR A 97 -9.84 -11.80 4.02
N ASN A 98 -10.77 -12.75 3.93
CA ASN A 98 -12.16 -12.50 4.31
C ASN A 98 -12.73 -11.21 3.67
N PHE A 99 -12.56 -11.05 2.36
CA PHE A 99 -13.01 -9.93 1.54
C PHE A 99 -12.30 -8.59 1.78
N GLY A 100 -11.34 -8.51 2.71
CA GLY A 100 -10.68 -7.28 3.11
C GLY A 100 -9.16 -7.39 3.21
N LEU A 101 -8.56 -6.33 3.78
CA LEU A 101 -7.14 -6.27 4.05
C LEU A 101 -6.73 -7.30 5.12
N PRO A 102 -5.56 -7.93 5.01
CA PRO A 102 -4.95 -8.62 6.15
C PRO A 102 -4.82 -7.69 7.36
N ALA A 103 -5.01 -8.20 8.57
CA ALA A 103 -4.98 -7.40 9.80
C ALA A 103 -3.69 -6.57 9.94
N GLN A 104 -2.55 -7.15 9.58
CA GLN A 104 -1.25 -6.49 9.59
C GLN A 104 -1.14 -5.35 8.56
N MET A 105 -1.79 -5.49 7.39
CA MET A 105 -1.87 -4.40 6.42
C MET A 105 -2.78 -3.27 6.91
N LYS A 106 -3.89 -3.63 7.58
CA LYS A 106 -4.77 -2.63 8.19
C LYS A 106 -4.06 -1.88 9.32
N ALA A 107 -3.27 -2.59 10.15
CA ALA A 107 -2.46 -1.95 11.19
C ALA A 107 -1.42 -1.00 10.59
N TRP A 108 -0.79 -1.36 9.45
CA TRP A 108 0.11 -0.46 8.74
C TRP A 108 -0.64 0.80 8.25
N VAL A 109 -1.80 0.63 7.61
CA VAL A 109 -2.65 1.75 7.17
C VAL A 109 -3.00 2.68 8.35
N ASP A 110 -3.40 2.12 9.50
CA ASP A 110 -3.75 2.91 10.68
C ASP A 110 -2.57 3.69 11.26
N ASN A 111 -1.35 3.16 11.14
CA ASN A 111 -0.14 3.81 11.59
C ASN A 111 0.36 4.92 10.66
N ILE A 112 0.06 4.88 9.36
CA ILE A 112 0.49 5.91 8.40
C ILE A 112 -0.52 7.05 8.24
N VAL A 113 -1.77 6.89 8.68
CA VAL A 113 -2.77 7.97 8.66
C VAL A 113 -2.54 8.87 9.88
N ARG A 114 -1.66 9.87 9.73
CA ARG A 114 -1.12 10.70 10.83
C ARG A 114 -1.47 12.16 10.65
N VAL A 115 -2.19 12.71 11.62
CA VAL A 115 -2.47 14.16 11.65
C VAL A 115 -1.18 14.97 11.76
N GLY A 116 -1.06 16.00 10.92
CA GLY A 116 0.12 16.86 10.86
C GLY A 116 1.33 16.27 10.14
N ARG A 117 1.20 15.06 9.53
CA ARG A 117 2.22 14.40 8.72
C ARG A 117 1.65 14.00 7.34
N THR A 118 0.66 13.13 7.30
CA THR A 118 0.08 12.63 6.06
C THR A 118 -1.27 13.27 5.73
N PHE A 119 -1.94 13.82 6.72
CA PHE A 119 -3.12 14.67 6.54
C PHE A 119 -3.14 15.82 7.57
N GLY A 120 -3.78 16.93 7.20
CA GLY A 120 -4.03 18.07 8.08
C GLY A 120 -5.46 18.08 8.60
N PHE A 121 -5.66 18.66 9.78
CA PHE A 121 -6.98 18.85 10.39
C PHE A 121 -7.07 20.19 11.10
N ASP A 122 -8.10 20.97 10.77
CA ASP A 122 -8.46 22.21 11.48
C ASP A 122 -9.98 22.35 11.53
N ARG A 123 -10.55 22.25 12.72
CA ARG A 123 -11.99 22.36 12.97
C ARG A 123 -12.57 23.73 12.63
N SER A 124 -11.74 24.77 12.53
CA SER A 124 -12.16 26.13 12.20
C SER A 124 -12.37 26.34 10.70
N ARG A 125 -11.92 25.42 9.82
CA ARG A 125 -12.12 25.50 8.38
C ARG A 125 -13.57 25.11 8.02
N PRO A 126 -14.37 26.02 7.43
CA PRO A 126 -15.72 25.72 7.02
C PRO A 126 -15.73 24.70 5.86
N GLY A 127 -16.60 23.67 5.94
CA GLY A 127 -16.84 22.69 4.89
C GLY A 127 -15.82 21.56 4.80
N GLU A 128 -14.53 21.86 4.77
CA GLU A 128 -13.47 20.85 4.63
C GLU A 128 -12.41 20.96 5.73
N PRO A 129 -12.64 20.39 6.93
CA PRO A 129 -11.72 20.48 8.05
C PRO A 129 -10.45 19.61 7.85
N TYR A 130 -10.45 18.73 6.86
CA TYR A 130 -9.33 17.84 6.53
C TYR A 130 -8.72 18.21 5.20
N TRP A 131 -7.41 18.01 5.04
CA TRP A 131 -6.72 18.14 3.75
C TRP A 131 -5.56 17.17 3.65
N PRO A 132 -5.26 16.66 2.44
CA PRO A 132 -4.09 15.81 2.22
C PRO A 132 -2.79 16.59 2.39
N MET A 133 -1.74 15.90 2.81
CA MET A 133 -0.40 16.49 2.97
C MET A 133 0.66 15.81 2.10
N LEU A 134 0.31 14.71 1.42
CA LEU A 134 1.21 14.05 0.46
C LEU A 134 0.81 14.42 -0.98
N SER A 135 1.78 14.37 -1.89
CA SER A 135 1.56 14.62 -3.33
C SER A 135 2.65 13.97 -4.18
N GLY A 136 2.42 13.87 -5.49
CA GLY A 136 3.42 13.41 -6.45
C GLY A 136 3.78 11.93 -6.35
N LYS A 137 2.98 11.13 -5.66
CA LYS A 137 3.21 9.70 -5.42
C LYS A 137 2.17 8.85 -6.15
N ARG A 138 2.53 7.58 -6.36
CA ARG A 138 1.64 6.57 -6.99
C ARG A 138 1.53 5.33 -6.11
N LEU A 139 0.38 4.65 -6.19
CA LEU A 139 0.14 3.37 -5.56
C LEU A 139 -0.05 2.28 -6.61
N VAL A 140 0.68 1.17 -6.46
CA VAL A 140 0.42 -0.09 -7.19
C VAL A 140 0.07 -1.17 -6.18
N THR A 141 -1.15 -1.71 -6.29
CA THR A 141 -1.61 -2.83 -5.46
C THR A 141 -1.56 -4.12 -6.28
N LEU A 142 -0.86 -5.13 -5.75
CA LEU A 142 -0.71 -6.44 -6.36
C LEU A 142 -1.45 -7.46 -5.50
N GLY A 143 -2.63 -7.87 -5.97
CA GLY A 143 -3.60 -8.68 -5.24
C GLY A 143 -3.55 -10.17 -5.58
N ALA A 144 -4.11 -10.99 -4.67
CA ALA A 144 -4.47 -12.38 -4.92
C ALA A 144 -5.74 -12.73 -4.16
N ARG A 145 -6.63 -13.50 -4.79
CA ARG A 145 -7.97 -13.80 -4.30
C ARG A 145 -8.30 -15.27 -4.51
N GLY A 146 -9.05 -15.84 -3.58
CA GLY A 146 -9.49 -17.24 -3.66
C GLY A 146 -10.47 -17.49 -4.79
N ASP A 147 -11.51 -16.67 -4.86
CA ASP A 147 -12.56 -16.70 -5.89
C ASP A 147 -12.26 -15.67 -7.01
N TRP A 148 -13.19 -15.42 -7.92
CA TRP A 148 -13.05 -14.60 -9.11
C TRP A 148 -14.20 -13.62 -9.29
N GLY A 149 -13.99 -12.59 -10.11
CA GLY A 149 -15.01 -11.62 -10.48
C GLY A 149 -15.17 -10.49 -9.46
N TYR A 150 -14.07 -9.97 -8.93
CA TYR A 150 -14.05 -8.85 -7.96
C TYR A 150 -13.78 -7.50 -8.61
N GLN A 151 -13.59 -7.44 -9.93
CA GLN A 151 -13.36 -6.16 -10.62
C GLN A 151 -14.66 -5.36 -10.73
N PRO A 152 -14.58 -4.03 -10.89
CA PRO A 152 -15.76 -3.20 -11.09
C PRO A 152 -16.67 -3.71 -12.22
N GLY A 153 -17.95 -3.91 -11.91
CA GLY A 153 -18.95 -4.44 -12.85
C GLY A 153 -19.04 -5.96 -12.91
N GLU A 154 -18.19 -6.70 -12.21
CA GLU A 154 -18.25 -8.17 -12.13
C GLU A 154 -19.10 -8.65 -10.95
N ARG A 155 -19.31 -10.00 -10.89
CA ARG A 155 -20.26 -10.64 -9.97
C ARG A 155 -20.03 -10.39 -8.48
N LEU A 156 -18.76 -10.25 -8.05
CA LEU A 156 -18.36 -10.06 -6.66
C LEU A 156 -17.77 -8.68 -6.37
N ALA A 157 -17.92 -7.72 -7.30
CA ALA A 157 -17.39 -6.37 -7.15
C ALA A 157 -17.76 -5.70 -5.82
N GLY A 158 -19.01 -5.91 -5.35
CA GLY A 158 -19.50 -5.35 -4.08
C GLY A 158 -18.89 -5.98 -2.83
N LEU A 159 -18.19 -7.11 -2.95
CA LEU A 159 -17.50 -7.78 -1.85
C LEU A 159 -15.99 -7.49 -1.85
N ASN A 160 -15.50 -6.67 -2.75
CA ASN A 160 -14.13 -6.24 -2.78
C ASN A 160 -13.90 -5.06 -1.83
N HIS A 161 -13.33 -5.33 -0.67
CA HIS A 161 -12.96 -4.31 0.31
C HIS A 161 -11.44 -4.14 0.45
N VAL A 162 -10.64 -4.59 -0.52
CA VAL A 162 -9.18 -4.41 -0.55
C VAL A 162 -8.81 -3.14 -1.30
N GLU A 163 -8.94 -3.15 -2.62
CA GLU A 163 -8.54 -2.03 -3.47
C GLU A 163 -9.37 -0.77 -3.22
N PRO A 164 -10.71 -0.83 -3.08
CA PRO A 164 -11.49 0.37 -2.76
C PRO A 164 -11.11 1.02 -1.44
N HIS A 165 -10.77 0.20 -0.40
CA HIS A 165 -10.29 0.73 0.86
C HIS A 165 -8.95 1.45 0.71
N LEU A 166 -7.96 0.80 0.07
CA LEU A 166 -6.66 1.41 -0.17
C LEU A 166 -6.77 2.69 -1.00
N GLN A 167 -7.54 2.67 -2.09
CA GLN A 167 -7.78 3.84 -2.93
C GLN A 167 -8.41 5.00 -2.13
N THR A 168 -9.37 4.71 -1.25
CA THR A 168 -9.98 5.71 -0.38
C THR A 168 -8.95 6.34 0.55
N VAL A 169 -8.18 5.52 1.25
CA VAL A 169 -7.15 5.99 2.19
C VAL A 169 -6.07 6.79 1.47
N PHE A 170 -5.50 6.25 0.40
CA PHE A 170 -4.40 6.91 -0.31
C PHE A 170 -4.85 8.23 -0.97
N ARG A 171 -6.07 8.28 -1.52
CA ARG A 171 -6.67 9.54 -2.00
C ARG A 171 -6.82 10.55 -0.86
N TYR A 172 -7.28 10.13 0.31
CA TYR A 172 -7.39 10.98 1.50
C TYR A 172 -6.04 11.55 1.93
N LEU A 173 -4.95 10.80 1.76
CA LEU A 173 -3.58 11.25 2.04
C LEU A 173 -2.99 12.15 0.92
N GLY A 174 -3.60 12.21 -0.28
CA GLY A 174 -3.14 12.99 -1.43
C GLY A 174 -2.45 12.17 -2.52
N ILE A 175 -2.71 10.88 -2.58
CA ILE A 175 -2.17 9.93 -3.56
C ILE A 175 -3.35 9.35 -4.36
N PRO A 176 -3.93 10.09 -5.33
CA PRO A 176 -5.08 9.63 -6.11
C PRO A 176 -4.71 8.65 -7.22
N ASP A 177 -3.46 8.64 -7.68
CA ASP A 177 -2.98 7.76 -8.75
C ASP A 177 -2.73 6.37 -8.19
N ALA A 178 -3.69 5.46 -8.44
CA ALA A 178 -3.66 4.10 -7.95
C ALA A 178 -4.00 3.11 -9.07
N VAL A 179 -3.15 2.09 -9.22
CA VAL A 179 -3.33 0.97 -10.15
C VAL A 179 -3.38 -0.33 -9.37
N SER A 180 -4.26 -1.24 -9.77
CA SER A 180 -4.39 -2.55 -9.12
C SER A 180 -4.35 -3.67 -10.16
N ILE A 181 -3.53 -4.69 -9.90
CA ILE A 181 -3.43 -5.93 -10.67
C ILE A 181 -3.63 -7.08 -9.68
N ALA A 182 -4.49 -8.04 -10.00
CA ALA A 182 -4.72 -9.17 -9.12
C ALA A 182 -4.80 -10.51 -9.86
N ALA A 183 -4.28 -11.56 -9.23
CA ALA A 183 -4.55 -12.93 -9.61
C ALA A 183 -5.78 -13.45 -8.84
N GLU A 184 -6.64 -14.17 -9.53
CA GLU A 184 -7.86 -14.77 -9.00
C GLU A 184 -7.81 -16.31 -9.11
N TYR A 185 -8.77 -17.04 -8.53
CA TYR A 185 -8.90 -18.50 -8.57
C TYR A 185 -7.92 -19.30 -7.66
N ASP A 186 -7.32 -18.69 -6.62
CA ASP A 186 -6.36 -19.43 -5.75
C ASP A 186 -7.01 -20.65 -5.03
N GLU A 187 -8.32 -20.59 -4.71
CA GLU A 187 -9.03 -21.67 -4.03
C GLU A 187 -9.39 -22.84 -4.96
N PHE A 188 -9.40 -22.63 -6.27
CA PHE A 188 -9.77 -23.69 -7.24
C PHE A 188 -8.63 -24.67 -7.50
N ALA A 189 -7.39 -24.28 -7.27
CA ALA A 189 -6.18 -25.10 -7.39
C ALA A 189 -6.01 -25.83 -8.74
N ASP A 190 -6.53 -25.25 -9.83
CA ASP A 190 -6.50 -25.78 -11.19
C ASP A 190 -5.77 -24.82 -12.17
N GLU A 191 -5.92 -25.05 -13.48
CA GLU A 191 -5.24 -24.24 -14.51
C GLU A 191 -5.65 -22.76 -14.50
N ARG A 192 -6.83 -22.40 -13.99
CA ARG A 192 -7.33 -21.01 -13.95
C ARG A 192 -6.42 -20.11 -13.14
N ILE A 193 -5.91 -20.57 -11.98
CA ILE A 193 -4.96 -19.79 -11.20
C ILE A 193 -3.65 -19.56 -11.96
N GLN A 194 -3.16 -20.56 -12.70
CA GLN A 194 -1.93 -20.40 -13.48
C GLN A 194 -2.11 -19.40 -14.62
N GLN A 195 -3.24 -19.46 -15.32
CA GLN A 195 -3.59 -18.50 -16.37
C GLN A 195 -3.74 -17.08 -15.80
N SER A 196 -4.40 -16.95 -14.66
CA SER A 196 -4.59 -15.65 -13.97
C SER A 196 -3.26 -15.05 -13.51
N LEU A 197 -2.35 -15.87 -12.96
CA LEU A 197 -1.00 -15.43 -12.59
C LEU A 197 -0.19 -14.98 -13.81
N GLN A 198 -0.21 -15.74 -14.91
CA GLN A 198 0.49 -15.36 -16.13
C GLN A 198 -0.04 -14.04 -16.72
N ALA A 199 -1.36 -13.85 -16.70
CA ALA A 199 -1.99 -12.60 -17.13
C ALA A 199 -1.56 -11.41 -16.25
N ALA A 200 -1.58 -11.59 -14.93
CA ALA A 200 -1.15 -10.58 -13.97
C ALA A 200 0.35 -10.23 -14.13
N GLU A 201 1.22 -11.22 -14.32
CA GLU A 201 2.65 -10.99 -14.56
C GLU A 201 2.91 -10.24 -15.87
N ALA A 202 2.20 -10.59 -16.95
CA ALA A 202 2.30 -9.87 -18.22
C ALA A 202 1.81 -8.41 -18.10
N GLU A 203 0.78 -8.17 -17.28
CA GLU A 203 0.28 -6.82 -17.01
C GLU A 203 1.27 -6.01 -16.18
N ILE A 204 1.90 -6.63 -15.17
CA ILE A 204 3.00 -6.02 -14.40
C ILE A 204 4.13 -5.59 -15.32
N ASP A 205 4.57 -6.44 -16.22
CA ASP A 205 5.67 -6.11 -17.15
C ASP A 205 5.33 -4.92 -18.06
N ARG A 206 4.07 -4.84 -18.54
CA ARG A 206 3.58 -3.70 -19.32
C ARG A 206 3.50 -2.43 -18.48
N LEU A 207 3.01 -2.54 -17.25
CA LEU A 207 2.89 -1.41 -16.33
C LEU A 207 4.28 -0.84 -16.00
N VAL A 208 5.23 -1.70 -15.65
CA VAL A 208 6.61 -1.29 -15.33
C VAL A 208 7.28 -0.64 -16.54
N ALA A 209 7.12 -1.20 -17.74
CA ALA A 209 7.68 -0.60 -18.96
C ALA A 209 7.16 0.83 -19.19
N ARG A 210 5.85 1.05 -19.03
CA ARG A 210 5.22 2.38 -19.15
C ARG A 210 5.74 3.34 -18.06
N MET A 211 5.68 2.94 -16.79
CA MET A 211 6.08 3.81 -15.68
C MET A 211 7.55 4.19 -15.71
N THR A 212 8.42 3.27 -16.12
CA THR A 212 9.87 3.56 -16.23
C THR A 212 10.18 4.48 -17.41
N ALA A 213 9.43 4.42 -18.52
CA ALA A 213 9.55 5.36 -19.61
C ALA A 213 9.09 6.78 -19.22
N GLU A 214 7.96 6.90 -18.48
CA GLU A 214 7.49 8.17 -17.94
C GLU A 214 8.52 8.80 -16.99
N ALA A 215 9.11 8.00 -16.08
CA ALA A 215 10.14 8.46 -15.16
C ALA A 215 11.46 8.86 -15.83
N GLN A 216 11.76 8.34 -17.02
CA GLN A 216 12.90 8.77 -17.83
C GLN A 216 12.61 10.09 -18.54
N ALA A 217 11.39 10.29 -19.02
CA ALA A 217 11.00 11.52 -19.71
C ALA A 217 10.88 12.74 -18.75
N ALA A 218 10.68 12.50 -17.46
CA ALA A 218 10.56 13.53 -16.43
C ALA A 218 11.89 13.90 -15.73
N ALA A 219 13.01 13.22 -16.06
CA ALA A 219 14.32 13.40 -15.47
C ALA A 219 15.24 14.25 -16.32
#